data_b039bae5f5d5f4d565bbaadb44ea3691
#
_entry.id   b039bae5f5d5f4d565bbaadb44ea3691
#
_cell.length_a   1.000
_cell.length_b   1.000
_cell.length_c   1.000
_cell.angle_alpha   90.00
_cell.angle_beta   90.00
_cell.angle_gamma   90.00
#
_symmetry.space_group_name_H-M   'P 1'
#
loop_
_entity.id
_entity.type
_entity.pdbx_description
1 polymer ?
#
loop_
_entity_poly.entity_id
_entity_poly.type
_entity_poly.pdbx_seq_one_letter_code
_entity_poly.pdbx_strand_id
1 'polypeptide(L)'
;MTISMTASEAMLSRHSVRKYVPNTPIAATELNEILELAASAPSSWNLQHWRFLVFQQEETKQKLLPISYNQQQVVDCSAVIAVLGDTQANLMAPELYGEQLQAGNITQQVHDTLVGNINRAYESSAQLGTEEAIRNGSLASMQLMLAAKAKGWDTCPMGGFNKEQFVTEFNIPSRYVPVILITLGKAAAPAHATSRLPLERTVFHETFPANQ
;
A
#
# COMPACT_ATOMS: atom_id res chain seq x y z
N MET A 1 0.23 28.56 -4.17
CA MET A 1 -1.19 28.17 -4.09
C MET A 1 -1.25 26.66 -4.05
N THR A 2 -1.66 26.10 -2.94
CA THR A 2 -1.88 24.65 -2.80
C THR A 2 -3.13 24.32 -3.62
N ILE A 3 -2.99 23.61 -4.73
CA ILE A 3 -4.14 23.11 -5.49
C ILE A 3 -4.80 22.06 -4.60
N SER A 4 -5.92 22.42 -3.98
CA SER A 4 -6.72 21.46 -3.21
C SER A 4 -7.56 20.65 -4.20
N MET A 5 -7.09 19.46 -4.54
CA MET A 5 -7.82 18.50 -5.36
C MET A 5 -8.84 17.77 -4.46
N THR A 6 -10.08 17.67 -4.92
CA THR A 6 -11.09 16.86 -4.24
C THR A 6 -10.77 15.36 -4.35
N ALA A 7 -11.34 14.54 -3.46
CA ALA A 7 -11.17 13.09 -3.53
C ALA A 7 -11.65 12.53 -4.88
N SER A 8 -12.77 13.00 -5.41
CA SER A 8 -13.28 12.56 -6.72
C SER A 8 -12.35 12.93 -7.87
N GLU A 9 -11.76 14.12 -7.86
CA GLU A 9 -10.78 14.54 -8.87
C GLU A 9 -9.51 13.68 -8.78
N ALA A 10 -9.00 13.37 -7.59
CA ALA A 10 -7.87 12.49 -7.40
C ALA A 10 -8.15 11.08 -7.95
N MET A 11 -9.32 10.51 -7.64
CA MET A 11 -9.74 9.20 -8.13
C MET A 11 -9.84 9.14 -9.66
N LEU A 12 -10.46 10.16 -10.28
CA LEU A 12 -10.68 10.18 -11.72
C LEU A 12 -9.41 10.51 -12.51
N SER A 13 -8.53 11.35 -11.98
CA SER A 13 -7.29 11.79 -12.64
C SER A 13 -6.07 10.91 -12.38
N ARG A 14 -6.13 10.02 -11.38
CA ARG A 14 -5.04 9.09 -11.09
C ARG A 14 -4.93 8.02 -12.19
N HIS A 15 -3.81 7.97 -12.85
CA HIS A 15 -3.47 6.95 -13.84
C HIS A 15 -2.12 6.29 -13.51
N SER A 16 -1.83 5.13 -14.10
CA SER A 16 -0.54 4.45 -13.96
C SER A 16 0.48 5.09 -14.92
N VAL A 17 1.25 6.04 -14.41
CA VAL A 17 2.30 6.74 -15.15
C VAL A 17 3.56 5.89 -15.20
N ARG A 18 4.12 5.68 -16.40
CA ARG A 18 5.32 4.85 -16.64
C ARG A 18 6.49 5.63 -17.22
N LYS A 19 6.34 6.93 -17.45
CA LYS A 19 7.42 7.82 -17.92
C LYS A 19 7.48 9.00 -16.99
N TYR A 20 8.56 9.12 -16.25
CA TYR A 20 8.80 10.19 -15.30
C TYR A 20 9.85 11.16 -15.81
N VAL A 21 9.83 12.40 -15.30
CA VAL A 21 10.90 13.36 -15.47
C VAL A 21 12.04 12.91 -14.56
N PRO A 22 13.18 12.48 -15.12
CA PRO A 22 14.31 12.02 -14.31
C PRO A 22 14.86 13.13 -13.41
N ASN A 23 15.60 12.73 -12.38
CA ASN A 23 16.27 13.67 -11.46
C ASN A 23 15.32 14.71 -10.83
N THR A 24 14.08 14.34 -10.59
CA THR A 24 13.11 15.19 -9.91
C THR A 24 12.93 14.67 -8.46
N PRO A 25 13.69 15.17 -7.48
CA PRO A 25 13.61 14.68 -6.12
C PRO A 25 12.29 15.11 -5.48
N ILE A 26 11.75 14.25 -4.60
CA ILE A 26 10.68 14.61 -3.67
C ILE A 26 11.30 14.94 -2.32
N ALA A 27 10.87 16.05 -1.71
CA ALA A 27 11.30 16.41 -0.37
C ALA A 27 10.84 15.37 0.67
N ALA A 28 11.69 15.08 1.66
CA ALA A 28 11.36 14.12 2.71
C ALA A 28 10.07 14.48 3.46
N THR A 29 9.84 15.77 3.72
CA THR A 29 8.61 16.26 4.36
C THR A 29 7.37 15.95 3.53
N GLU A 30 7.41 16.20 2.22
CA GLU A 30 6.28 15.94 1.31
C GLU A 30 6.01 14.43 1.15
N LEU A 31 7.08 13.63 1.06
CA LEU A 31 6.96 12.17 1.03
C LEU A 31 6.34 11.63 2.33
N ASN A 32 6.79 12.12 3.48
CA ASN A 32 6.25 11.72 4.79
C ASN A 32 4.76 12.08 4.90
N GLU A 33 4.34 13.25 4.47
CA GLU A 33 2.92 13.63 4.44
C GLU A 33 2.08 12.67 3.56
N ILE A 34 2.63 12.21 2.43
CA ILE A 34 1.97 11.20 1.59
C ILE A 34 1.87 9.86 2.32
N LEU A 35 2.93 9.45 3.00
CA LEU A 35 2.96 8.19 3.76
C LEU A 35 2.05 8.23 4.99
N GLU A 36 1.96 9.36 5.68
CA GLU A 36 1.02 9.58 6.80
C GLU A 36 -0.43 9.46 6.34
N LEU A 37 -0.77 10.09 5.20
CA LEU A 37 -2.08 9.95 4.60
C LEU A 37 -2.35 8.49 4.18
N ALA A 38 -1.36 7.79 3.63
CA ALA A 38 -1.48 6.37 3.29
C ALA A 38 -1.72 5.51 4.53
N ALA A 39 -1.02 5.80 5.64
CA ALA A 39 -1.13 5.08 6.90
C ALA A 39 -2.46 5.31 7.63
N SER A 40 -3.27 6.30 7.22
CA SER A 40 -4.63 6.49 7.75
C SER A 40 -5.68 5.57 7.09
N ALA A 41 -5.26 4.62 6.25
CA ALA A 41 -6.14 3.62 5.67
C ALA A 41 -6.80 2.75 6.76
N PRO A 42 -8.03 2.25 6.54
CA PRO A 42 -8.61 1.27 7.45
C PRO A 42 -7.88 -0.07 7.35
N SER A 43 -7.89 -0.83 8.44
CA SER A 43 -7.36 -2.19 8.44
C SER A 43 -8.16 -3.10 9.39
N SER A 44 -8.09 -4.41 9.15
CA SER A 44 -8.70 -5.41 10.02
C SER A 44 -8.20 -5.24 11.44
N TRP A 45 -9.12 -5.09 12.40
CA TRP A 45 -8.83 -4.81 13.82
C TRP A 45 -7.89 -3.62 14.06
N ASN A 46 -7.79 -2.70 13.11
CA ASN A 46 -6.84 -1.59 13.15
C ASN A 46 -5.37 -2.03 13.33
N LEU A 47 -5.00 -3.24 12.89
CA LEU A 47 -3.64 -3.77 13.10
C LEU A 47 -2.57 -3.18 12.16
N GLN A 48 -2.97 -2.36 11.19
CA GLN A 48 -2.07 -1.59 10.34
C GLN A 48 -0.95 -2.46 9.74
N HIS A 49 -1.36 -3.50 9.01
CA HIS A 49 -0.52 -4.58 8.49
C HIS A 49 0.60 -4.12 7.55
N TRP A 50 0.57 -2.89 7.06
CA TRP A 50 1.54 -2.37 6.09
C TRP A 50 2.85 -1.90 6.74
N ARG A 51 3.94 -2.08 5.99
CA ARG A 51 5.22 -1.42 6.19
C ARG A 51 5.64 -0.83 4.85
N PHE A 52 6.15 0.40 4.87
CA PHE A 52 6.63 1.08 3.67
C PHE A 52 8.15 1.07 3.66
N LEU A 53 8.75 0.42 2.64
CA LEU A 53 10.17 0.49 2.37
C LEU A 53 10.39 1.44 1.19
N VAL A 54 11.14 2.52 1.40
CA VAL A 54 11.29 3.62 0.44
C VAL A 54 12.67 3.62 -0.18
N PHE A 55 12.72 3.69 -1.51
CA PHE A 55 13.93 3.76 -2.31
C PHE A 55 13.98 5.10 -3.04
N GLN A 56 14.91 5.98 -2.67
CA GLN A 56 15.14 7.28 -3.31
C GLN A 56 16.56 7.37 -3.92
N GLN A 57 17.51 6.59 -3.38
CA GLN A 57 18.88 6.61 -3.84
C GLN A 57 19.01 5.88 -5.17
N GLU A 58 19.77 6.49 -6.09
CA GLU A 58 19.99 5.93 -7.42
C GLU A 58 20.56 4.51 -7.36
N GLU A 59 21.54 4.27 -6.48
CA GLU A 59 22.16 2.95 -6.30
C GLU A 59 21.13 1.86 -5.95
N THR A 60 20.23 2.14 -5.03
CA THR A 60 19.20 1.17 -4.61
C THR A 60 18.12 0.97 -5.68
N LYS A 61 17.76 2.01 -6.44
CA LYS A 61 16.87 1.90 -7.59
C LYS A 61 17.50 1.07 -8.71
N GLN A 62 18.80 1.20 -8.95
CA GLN A 62 19.54 0.38 -9.92
C GLN A 62 19.55 -1.12 -9.52
N LYS A 63 19.67 -1.44 -8.24
CA LYS A 63 19.54 -2.82 -7.74
C LYS A 63 18.12 -3.35 -7.94
N LEU A 64 17.12 -2.49 -7.80
CA LEU A 64 15.70 -2.85 -7.97
C LEU A 64 15.32 -3.06 -9.45
N LEU A 65 16.04 -2.45 -10.40
CA LEU A 65 15.72 -2.49 -11.82
C LEU A 65 15.64 -3.93 -12.38
N PRO A 66 16.67 -4.80 -12.25
CA PRO A 66 16.58 -6.18 -12.74
C PRO A 66 15.51 -7.00 -12.01
N ILE A 67 15.32 -6.76 -10.71
CA ILE A 67 14.27 -7.38 -9.90
C ILE A 67 12.88 -7.04 -10.44
N SER A 68 12.72 -5.84 -11.00
CA SER A 68 11.49 -5.34 -11.61
C SER A 68 11.42 -5.58 -13.13
N TYR A 69 12.09 -6.61 -13.63
CA TYR A 69 12.11 -6.99 -15.06
C TYR A 69 12.54 -5.83 -15.98
N ASN A 70 13.52 -5.04 -15.55
CA ASN A 70 14.07 -3.89 -16.27
C ASN A 70 13.02 -2.83 -16.65
N GLN A 71 12.01 -2.64 -15.82
CA GLN A 71 11.04 -1.57 -16.00
C GLN A 71 11.67 -0.22 -15.65
N GLN A 72 12.05 0.55 -16.67
CA GLN A 72 12.84 1.79 -16.56
C GLN A 72 12.22 2.84 -15.60
N GLN A 73 10.90 2.83 -15.42
CA GLN A 73 10.21 3.72 -14.48
C GLN A 73 10.71 3.62 -13.03
N VAL A 74 11.31 2.48 -12.66
CA VAL A 74 11.88 2.26 -11.32
C VAL A 74 13.07 3.18 -11.07
N VAL A 75 13.87 3.45 -12.10
CA VAL A 75 15.05 4.32 -12.02
C VAL A 75 14.66 5.77 -12.23
N ASP A 76 13.81 6.06 -13.21
CA ASP A 76 13.46 7.44 -13.60
C ASP A 76 12.57 8.15 -12.57
N CYS A 77 11.86 7.42 -11.71
CA CYS A 77 10.97 8.00 -10.71
C CYS A 77 11.72 8.67 -9.55
N SER A 78 11.02 9.53 -8.81
CA SER A 78 11.54 10.24 -7.63
C SER A 78 11.74 9.31 -6.44
N ALA A 79 10.85 8.33 -6.29
CA ALA A 79 10.92 7.28 -5.26
C ALA A 79 10.18 6.02 -5.71
N VAL A 80 10.64 4.87 -5.24
CA VAL A 80 9.88 3.62 -5.26
C VAL A 80 9.48 3.30 -3.82
N ILE A 81 8.20 3.04 -3.60
CA ILE A 81 7.68 2.60 -2.31
C ILE A 81 7.27 1.13 -2.44
N ALA A 82 7.98 0.24 -1.76
CA ALA A 82 7.54 -1.13 -1.60
C ALA A 82 6.58 -1.21 -0.42
N VAL A 83 5.37 -1.64 -0.68
CA VAL A 83 4.40 -1.93 0.38
C VAL A 83 4.57 -3.39 0.78
N LEU A 84 4.95 -3.60 2.02
CA LEU A 84 5.12 -4.91 2.64
C LEU A 84 3.93 -5.16 3.55
N GLY A 85 3.41 -6.37 3.55
CA GLY A 85 2.34 -6.80 4.44
C GLY A 85 2.88 -7.65 5.59
N ASP A 86 2.49 -7.32 6.80
CA ASP A 86 2.85 -8.03 8.02
C ASP A 86 1.92 -9.24 8.22
N THR A 87 2.45 -10.44 8.08
CA THR A 87 1.69 -11.68 8.26
C THR A 87 1.42 -12.04 9.73
N GLN A 88 2.07 -11.33 10.64
CA GLN A 88 1.94 -11.52 12.10
C GLN A 88 1.47 -10.22 12.77
N ALA A 89 0.59 -9.46 12.12
CA ALA A 89 0.10 -8.19 12.64
C ALA A 89 -0.69 -8.34 13.93
N ASN A 90 -1.23 -9.54 14.23
CA ASN A 90 -1.85 -9.86 15.52
C ASN A 90 -0.92 -9.58 16.72
N LEU A 91 0.40 -9.66 16.55
CA LEU A 91 1.37 -9.37 17.61
C LEU A 91 1.35 -7.89 18.05
N MET A 92 0.78 -6.99 17.24
CA MET A 92 0.58 -5.59 17.60
C MET A 92 -0.71 -5.35 18.41
N ALA A 93 -1.61 -6.33 18.49
CA ALA A 93 -2.89 -6.14 19.15
C ALA A 93 -2.77 -5.76 20.64
N PRO A 94 -1.89 -6.39 21.46
CA PRO A 94 -1.75 -6.00 22.87
C PRO A 94 -1.31 -4.55 23.05
N GLU A 95 -0.42 -4.04 22.19
CA GLU A 95 0.05 -2.65 22.24
C GLU A 95 -1.06 -1.68 21.85
N LEU A 96 -1.66 -1.88 20.67
CA LEU A 96 -2.69 -1.00 20.13
C LEU A 96 -3.94 -0.90 21.04
N TYR A 97 -4.40 -2.04 21.55
CA TYR A 97 -5.55 -2.05 22.48
C TYR A 97 -5.15 -1.67 23.90
N GLY A 98 -3.88 -1.86 24.30
CA GLY A 98 -3.33 -1.36 25.53
C GLY A 98 -3.35 0.17 25.60
N GLU A 99 -3.02 0.87 24.51
CA GLU A 99 -3.16 2.32 24.40
C GLU A 99 -4.62 2.78 24.57
N GLN A 100 -5.57 2.07 23.95
CA GLN A 100 -7.01 2.36 24.09
C GLN A 100 -7.51 2.14 25.53
N LEU A 101 -7.00 1.11 26.21
CA LEU A 101 -7.29 0.85 27.61
C LEU A 101 -6.73 1.96 28.52
N GLN A 102 -5.47 2.37 28.32
CA GLN A 102 -4.84 3.44 29.07
C GLN A 102 -5.54 4.78 28.86
N ALA A 103 -6.03 5.05 27.66
CA ALA A 103 -6.82 6.24 27.35
C ALA A 103 -8.25 6.19 27.93
N GLY A 104 -8.67 5.08 28.54
CA GLY A 104 -10.02 4.91 29.08
C GLY A 104 -11.11 4.69 28.02
N ASN A 105 -10.73 4.45 26.76
CA ASN A 105 -11.67 4.23 25.66
C ASN A 105 -12.32 2.84 25.70
N ILE A 106 -11.66 1.87 26.32
CA ILE A 106 -12.17 0.48 26.50
C ILE A 106 -11.89 -0.01 27.92
N THR A 107 -12.62 -1.03 28.34
CA THR A 107 -12.37 -1.70 29.64
C THR A 107 -11.33 -2.81 29.48
N GLN A 108 -10.76 -3.28 30.62
CA GLN A 108 -9.85 -4.43 30.63
C GLN A 108 -10.50 -5.67 30.01
N GLN A 109 -11.77 -5.94 30.31
CA GLN A 109 -12.47 -7.08 29.75
C GLN A 109 -12.59 -6.99 28.22
N VAL A 110 -12.85 -5.80 27.68
CA VAL A 110 -12.91 -5.57 26.22
C VAL A 110 -11.54 -5.77 25.58
N HIS A 111 -10.47 -5.22 26.20
CA HIS A 111 -9.09 -5.44 25.75
C HIS A 111 -8.76 -6.93 25.65
N ASP A 112 -8.94 -7.70 26.71
CA ASP A 112 -8.59 -9.11 26.79
C ASP A 112 -9.40 -9.94 25.78
N THR A 113 -10.68 -9.61 25.62
CA THR A 113 -11.56 -10.24 24.64
C THR A 113 -11.09 -10.01 23.21
N LEU A 114 -10.76 -8.75 22.85
CA LEU A 114 -10.31 -8.39 21.50
C LEU A 114 -8.98 -9.05 21.17
N VAL A 115 -7.98 -8.91 22.03
CA VAL A 115 -6.66 -9.55 21.85
C VAL A 115 -6.77 -11.07 21.73
N GLY A 116 -7.58 -11.69 22.60
CA GLY A 116 -7.82 -13.14 22.56
C GLY A 116 -8.52 -13.59 21.27
N ASN A 117 -9.49 -12.83 20.78
CA ASN A 117 -10.18 -13.14 19.53
C ASN A 117 -9.27 -13.02 18.30
N ILE A 118 -8.44 -11.97 18.25
CA ILE A 118 -7.48 -11.74 17.18
C ILE A 118 -6.47 -12.88 17.12
N ASN A 119 -5.86 -13.26 18.24
CA ASN A 119 -4.90 -14.34 18.29
C ASN A 119 -5.52 -15.68 17.87
N ARG A 120 -6.70 -16.01 18.36
CA ARG A 120 -7.42 -17.22 17.93
C ARG A 120 -7.72 -17.24 16.43
N ALA A 121 -8.07 -16.08 15.84
CA ALA A 121 -8.28 -15.99 14.40
C ALA A 121 -7.01 -16.32 13.63
N TYR A 122 -5.87 -15.77 14.01
CA TYR A 122 -4.57 -16.04 13.35
C TYR A 122 -4.09 -17.49 13.58
N GLU A 123 -4.37 -18.09 14.73
CA GLU A 123 -4.06 -19.49 15.04
C GLU A 123 -4.94 -20.47 14.26
N SER A 124 -6.19 -20.10 13.96
CA SER A 124 -7.17 -20.96 13.30
C SER A 124 -6.89 -21.21 11.81
N SER A 125 -6.07 -20.38 11.16
CA SER A 125 -5.75 -20.48 9.74
C SER A 125 -4.34 -20.02 9.44
N ALA A 126 -3.50 -20.91 8.93
CA ALA A 126 -2.15 -20.59 8.49
C ALA A 126 -2.12 -19.58 7.33
N GLN A 127 -3.23 -19.40 6.61
CA GLN A 127 -3.33 -18.49 5.47
C GLN A 127 -3.81 -17.09 5.87
N LEU A 128 -4.54 -16.97 6.99
CA LEU A 128 -5.18 -15.71 7.39
C LEU A 128 -4.17 -14.56 7.47
N GLY A 129 -3.02 -14.77 8.09
CA GLY A 129 -1.98 -13.75 8.21
C GLY A 129 -1.54 -13.20 6.85
N THR A 130 -1.34 -14.07 5.87
CA THR A 130 -0.96 -13.67 4.50
C THR A 130 -2.10 -12.96 3.77
N GLU A 131 -3.32 -13.45 3.90
CA GLU A 131 -4.50 -12.83 3.28
C GLU A 131 -4.75 -11.43 3.85
N GLU A 132 -4.69 -11.27 5.17
CA GLU A 132 -4.83 -9.98 5.83
C GLU A 132 -3.69 -9.02 5.48
N ALA A 133 -2.44 -9.51 5.42
CA ALA A 133 -1.29 -8.72 5.01
C ALA A 133 -1.47 -8.13 3.60
N ILE A 134 -1.90 -8.95 2.64
CA ILE A 134 -2.14 -8.52 1.26
C ILE A 134 -3.35 -7.60 1.16
N ARG A 135 -4.48 -7.96 1.79
CA ARG A 135 -5.72 -7.16 1.78
C ARG A 135 -5.48 -5.76 2.31
N ASN A 136 -4.93 -5.67 3.52
CA ASN A 136 -4.74 -4.38 4.19
C ASN A 136 -3.59 -3.57 3.57
N GLY A 137 -2.51 -4.22 3.12
CA GLY A 137 -1.46 -3.58 2.34
C GLY A 137 -1.98 -2.98 1.03
N SER A 138 -2.96 -3.62 0.38
CA SER A 138 -3.61 -3.10 -0.84
C SER A 138 -4.49 -1.88 -0.55
N LEU A 139 -5.19 -1.83 0.60
CA LEU A 139 -5.95 -0.64 1.03
C LEU A 139 -5.02 0.56 1.22
N ALA A 140 -3.92 0.40 1.97
CA ALA A 140 -2.94 1.45 2.16
C ALA A 140 -2.27 1.86 0.83
N SER A 141 -2.01 0.93 -0.08
CA SER A 141 -1.45 1.19 -1.40
C SER A 141 -2.34 2.09 -2.25
N MET A 142 -3.65 1.85 -2.26
CA MET A 142 -4.58 2.69 -3.00
C MET A 142 -4.66 4.08 -2.39
N GLN A 143 -4.71 4.18 -1.07
CA GLN A 143 -4.72 5.47 -0.36
C GLN A 143 -3.44 6.27 -0.61
N LEU A 144 -2.27 5.62 -0.62
CA LEU A 144 -0.99 6.23 -1.00
C LEU A 144 -1.04 6.86 -2.39
N MET A 145 -1.56 6.14 -3.38
CA MET A 145 -1.65 6.64 -4.76
C MET A 145 -2.59 7.85 -4.88
N LEU A 146 -3.68 7.86 -4.12
CA LEU A 146 -4.61 9.00 -4.08
C LEU A 146 -3.99 10.20 -3.37
N ALA A 147 -3.32 9.98 -2.24
CA ALA A 147 -2.61 11.02 -1.50
C ALA A 147 -1.51 11.66 -2.35
N ALA A 148 -0.71 10.84 -3.05
CA ALA A 148 0.29 11.32 -3.99
C ALA A 148 -0.34 12.17 -5.10
N LYS A 149 -1.44 11.70 -5.70
CA LYS A 149 -2.14 12.44 -6.76
C LYS A 149 -2.70 13.77 -6.27
N ALA A 150 -3.29 13.81 -5.09
CA ALA A 150 -3.81 15.04 -4.48
C ALA A 150 -2.70 16.08 -4.21
N LYS A 151 -1.46 15.63 -4.01
CA LYS A 151 -0.26 16.47 -3.86
C LYS A 151 0.47 16.74 -5.19
N GLY A 152 -0.12 16.39 -6.33
CA GLY A 152 0.42 16.64 -7.67
C GLY A 152 1.57 15.71 -8.07
N TRP A 153 1.67 14.53 -7.46
CA TRP A 153 2.56 13.45 -7.85
C TRP A 153 1.80 12.36 -8.58
N ASP A 154 2.47 11.74 -9.55
CA ASP A 154 1.94 10.62 -10.28
C ASP A 154 2.56 9.31 -9.80
N THR A 155 1.82 8.22 -9.94
CA THR A 155 2.25 6.90 -9.46
C THR A 155 1.99 5.81 -10.48
N CYS A 156 2.71 4.69 -10.34
CA CYS A 156 2.39 3.45 -11.02
C CYS A 156 2.49 2.26 -10.06
N PRO A 157 1.40 1.55 -9.78
CA PRO A 157 1.44 0.30 -9.04
C PRO A 157 2.00 -0.81 -9.92
N MET A 158 2.93 -1.59 -9.39
CA MET A 158 3.67 -2.64 -10.09
C MET A 158 3.57 -3.94 -9.29
N GLY A 159 2.78 -4.90 -9.80
CA GLY A 159 2.73 -6.27 -9.27
C GLY A 159 3.78 -7.19 -9.92
N GLY A 160 4.31 -6.78 -11.08
CA GLY A 160 5.28 -7.55 -11.86
C GLY A 160 6.72 -7.28 -11.43
N PHE A 161 7.20 -8.03 -10.44
CA PHE A 161 8.60 -8.08 -10.00
C PHE A 161 8.90 -9.44 -9.37
N ASN A 162 10.19 -9.79 -9.30
CA ASN A 162 10.62 -11.03 -8.67
C ASN A 162 10.65 -10.86 -7.15
N LYS A 163 9.62 -11.37 -6.47
CA LYS A 163 9.45 -11.23 -5.02
C LYS A 163 10.55 -11.92 -4.21
N GLU A 164 11.03 -13.07 -4.66
CA GLU A 164 12.08 -13.84 -3.97
C GLU A 164 13.42 -13.10 -4.02
N GLN A 165 13.80 -12.59 -5.20
CA GLN A 165 14.99 -11.77 -5.34
C GLN A 165 14.88 -10.47 -4.55
N PHE A 166 13.69 -9.84 -4.53
CA PHE A 166 13.44 -8.64 -3.73
C PHE A 166 13.66 -8.88 -2.24
N VAL A 167 13.10 -9.96 -1.70
CA VAL A 167 13.24 -10.34 -0.29
C VAL A 167 14.72 -10.57 0.06
N THR A 168 15.45 -11.25 -0.81
CA THR A 168 16.88 -11.55 -0.60
C THR A 168 17.74 -10.30 -0.68
N GLU A 169 17.60 -9.49 -1.74
CA GLU A 169 18.43 -8.29 -1.97
C GLU A 169 18.26 -7.23 -0.88
N PHE A 170 17.02 -7.05 -0.39
CA PHE A 170 16.71 -6.02 0.60
C PHE A 170 16.53 -6.56 2.02
N ASN A 171 16.96 -7.79 2.28
CA ASN A 171 16.94 -8.44 3.61
C ASN A 171 15.57 -8.34 4.30
N ILE A 172 14.49 -8.59 3.56
CA ILE A 172 13.14 -8.51 4.11
C ILE A 172 12.90 -9.69 5.06
N PRO A 173 12.59 -9.44 6.34
CA PRO A 173 12.29 -10.53 7.27
C PRO A 173 11.11 -11.39 6.80
N SER A 174 11.15 -12.69 7.05
CA SER A 174 10.13 -13.66 6.62
C SER A 174 8.70 -13.37 7.12
N ARG A 175 8.58 -12.54 8.17
CA ARG A 175 7.31 -12.01 8.67
C ARG A 175 6.59 -11.13 7.65
N TYR A 176 7.32 -10.50 6.72
CA TYR A 176 6.76 -9.55 5.77
C TYR A 176 6.71 -10.11 4.36
N VAL A 177 5.58 -9.94 3.70
CA VAL A 177 5.39 -10.33 2.29
C VAL A 177 5.32 -9.09 1.41
N PRO A 178 6.04 -9.07 0.26
CA PRO A 178 5.92 -7.99 -0.70
C PRO A 178 4.53 -7.98 -1.35
N VAL A 179 3.77 -6.91 -1.12
CA VAL A 179 2.42 -6.73 -1.69
C VAL A 179 2.53 -6.14 -3.08
N ILE A 180 3.14 -4.95 -3.19
CA ILE A 180 3.24 -4.21 -4.44
C ILE A 180 4.40 -3.21 -4.37
N LEU A 181 4.99 -2.88 -5.52
CA LEU A 181 5.85 -1.71 -5.68
C LEU A 181 5.04 -0.54 -6.24
N ILE A 182 5.28 0.66 -5.77
CA ILE A 182 4.66 1.89 -6.28
C ILE A 182 5.76 2.86 -6.64
N THR A 183 5.93 3.15 -7.94
CA THR A 183 6.78 4.24 -8.39
C THR A 183 6.06 5.56 -8.23
N LEU A 184 6.76 6.60 -7.78
CA LEU A 184 6.25 7.94 -7.54
C LEU A 184 7.17 8.97 -8.19
N GLY A 185 6.61 9.89 -8.98
CA GLY A 185 7.38 10.90 -9.69
C GLY A 185 6.50 11.91 -10.42
N LYS A 186 7.12 12.86 -11.13
CA LYS A 186 6.41 13.79 -12.02
C LYS A 186 6.31 13.17 -13.42
N ALA A 187 5.11 13.11 -13.97
CA ALA A 187 4.89 12.56 -15.31
C ALA A 187 5.68 13.33 -16.38
N ALA A 188 6.47 12.64 -17.20
CA ALA A 188 7.12 13.19 -18.38
C ALA A 188 6.20 13.12 -19.62
N ALA A 189 5.20 12.25 -19.58
CA ALA A 189 4.20 12.10 -20.62
C ALA A 189 2.87 11.63 -19.99
N PRO A 190 1.74 11.91 -20.64
CA PRO A 190 0.45 11.40 -20.18
C PRO A 190 0.47 9.86 -20.06
N ALA A 191 -0.23 9.34 -19.06
CA ALA A 191 -0.44 7.90 -18.94
C ALA A 191 -1.28 7.38 -20.12
N HIS A 192 -1.11 6.10 -20.45
CA HIS A 192 -1.96 5.46 -21.44
C HIS A 192 -3.42 5.47 -20.96
N ALA A 193 -4.32 5.79 -21.88
CA ALA A 193 -5.75 5.69 -21.61
C ALA A 193 -6.14 4.25 -21.28
N THR A 194 -6.97 4.09 -20.26
CA THR A 194 -7.48 2.78 -19.83
C THR A 194 -8.99 2.87 -19.69
N SER A 195 -9.70 1.93 -20.31
CA SER A 195 -11.15 1.77 -20.13
C SER A 195 -11.48 1.09 -18.79
N ARG A 196 -12.73 1.16 -18.42
CA ARG A 196 -13.33 0.37 -17.34
C ARG A 196 -14.50 -0.42 -17.91
N LEU A 197 -14.75 -1.56 -17.31
CA LEU A 197 -15.99 -2.28 -17.60
C LEU A 197 -17.19 -1.44 -17.17
N PRO A 198 -18.30 -1.50 -17.87
CA PRO A 198 -19.53 -0.87 -17.44
C PRO A 198 -20.03 -1.48 -16.12
N LEU A 199 -20.75 -0.70 -15.32
CA LEU A 199 -21.17 -1.13 -13.97
C LEU A 199 -22.00 -2.40 -13.98
N GLU A 200 -22.80 -2.61 -15.03
CA GLU A 200 -23.65 -3.80 -15.21
C GLU A 200 -22.87 -5.11 -15.27
N ARG A 201 -21.55 -5.04 -15.55
CA ARG A 201 -20.65 -6.19 -15.58
C ARG A 201 -19.87 -6.41 -14.29
N THR A 202 -19.93 -5.46 -13.37
CA THR A 202 -19.14 -5.48 -12.12
C THR A 202 -20.00 -5.31 -10.87
N VAL A 203 -21.27 -4.95 -11.03
CA VAL A 203 -22.21 -4.76 -9.93
C VAL A 203 -23.35 -5.76 -10.05
N PHE A 204 -23.54 -6.53 -9.01
CA PHE A 204 -24.63 -7.49 -8.88
C PHE A 204 -25.38 -7.12 -7.60
N HIS A 205 -26.73 -7.21 -7.64
CA HIS A 205 -27.59 -6.92 -6.51
C HIS A 205 -28.08 -8.23 -5.91
N GLU A 206 -27.98 -8.36 -4.58
CA GLU A 206 -28.44 -9.48 -3.74
C GLU A 206 -27.73 -10.81 -4.03
N THR A 207 -27.72 -11.29 -5.28
CA THR A 207 -27.14 -12.58 -5.66
C THR A 207 -26.41 -12.51 -7.00
N PHE A 208 -25.46 -13.42 -7.21
CA PHE A 208 -24.90 -13.65 -8.55
C PHE A 208 -25.89 -14.43 -9.42
N PRO A 209 -25.97 -14.13 -10.73
CA PRO A 209 -26.74 -14.96 -11.67
C PRO A 209 -26.23 -16.41 -11.67
N ALA A 210 -27.16 -17.38 -11.70
CA ALA A 210 -26.84 -18.80 -11.61
C ALA A 210 -26.01 -19.36 -12.79
N ASN A 211 -25.84 -18.61 -13.89
CA ASN A 211 -25.21 -19.03 -15.15
C ASN A 211 -24.18 -18.03 -15.70
N GLN A 212 -23.25 -17.55 -14.85
CA GLN A 212 -22.05 -16.84 -15.34
C GLN A 212 -20.79 -17.62 -15.06
#